data_cb8193fbf41aa1fd21bb902ecac4dcd6
#
_entry.id   cb8193fbf41aa1fd21bb902ecac4dcd6
#
_cell.length_a   1.000
_cell.length_b   1.000
_cell.length_c   1.000
_cell.angle_alpha   90.00
_cell.angle_beta   90.00
_cell.angle_gamma   90.00
#
_symmetry.space_group_name_H-M   'P 1'
#
loop_
_entity.id
_entity.type
_entity.pdbx_description
1 polymer ?
#
loop_
_entity_poly.entity_id
_entity_poly.type
_entity_poly.pdbx_seq_one_letter_code
_entity_poly.pdbx_strand_id
1 'polypeptide(L)'
;MDKKIFCVSLLGTPPAKAIATYIDDQLVVVAVDPIKGAFGTWKKTLLKEIKTKFDDGYSILVEERGDMFGEWGQKLLLEAANPTERRANMSIAFDHYFTLSRMGRLILNKGLERHLIQESHVNIVPDDNGRNKYDIDHNNFNGFKRCLLLCSLSASHMHQTTDQYLEEFFSGINVVHDDPAFSTLRRITIERDREWMMM
;
A
#
# COMPACT_ATOMS: atom_id res chain seq x y z
N MET A 1 0.35 -0.32 15.40
CA MET A 1 -1.13 -0.45 15.29
C MET A 1 -1.41 -1.31 14.07
N ASP A 2 -2.06 -2.45 14.26
CA ASP A 2 -2.30 -3.39 13.18
C ASP A 2 -3.37 -2.85 12.25
N LYS A 3 -3.11 -2.80 10.96
CA LYS A 3 -4.08 -2.36 9.99
C LYS A 3 -4.47 -3.50 9.06
N LYS A 4 -5.76 -3.82 9.08
CA LYS A 4 -6.36 -4.82 8.21
C LYS A 4 -6.63 -4.20 6.84
N ILE A 5 -6.28 -4.89 5.78
CA ILE A 5 -6.39 -4.44 4.40
C ILE A 5 -7.22 -5.45 3.61
N PHE A 6 -8.20 -4.96 2.87
CA PHE A 6 -8.98 -5.75 1.92
C PHE A 6 -8.93 -5.06 0.56
N CYS A 7 -8.34 -5.72 -0.42
CA CYS A 7 -8.19 -5.19 -1.77
C CYS A 7 -9.00 -6.03 -2.77
N VAL A 8 -9.57 -5.35 -3.75
CA VAL A 8 -10.29 -5.97 -4.87
C VAL A 8 -9.78 -5.40 -6.18
N SER A 9 -9.40 -6.23 -7.13
CA SER A 9 -9.11 -5.82 -8.51
C SER A 9 -10.09 -6.46 -9.48
N LEU A 10 -10.85 -5.62 -10.17
CA LEU A 10 -11.79 -6.05 -11.23
C LEU A 10 -11.18 -5.92 -12.63
N LEU A 11 -9.96 -5.36 -12.74
CA LEU A 11 -9.31 -5.12 -14.04
C LEU A 11 -8.38 -6.26 -14.49
N GLY A 12 -8.02 -7.16 -13.57
CA GLY A 12 -7.21 -8.32 -13.91
C GLY A 12 -8.03 -9.49 -14.44
N THR A 13 -7.38 -10.40 -15.18
CA THR A 13 -7.96 -11.65 -15.63
C THR A 13 -7.24 -12.84 -14.99
N PRO A 14 -7.89 -13.63 -14.13
CA PRO A 14 -9.23 -13.39 -13.56
C PRO A 14 -9.24 -12.21 -12.59
N PRO A 15 -10.40 -11.57 -12.34
CA PRO A 15 -10.54 -10.62 -11.27
C PRO A 15 -10.28 -11.30 -9.92
N ALA A 16 -9.72 -10.56 -8.97
CA ALA A 16 -9.29 -11.15 -7.70
C ALA A 16 -9.54 -10.20 -6.52
N LYS A 17 -9.45 -10.77 -5.32
CA LYS A 17 -9.49 -10.07 -4.05
C LYS A 17 -8.35 -10.56 -3.15
N ALA A 18 -7.89 -9.71 -2.24
CA ALA A 18 -6.85 -10.04 -1.28
C ALA A 18 -7.19 -9.57 0.12
N ILE A 19 -6.71 -10.33 1.09
CA ILE A 19 -6.73 -9.98 2.51
C ILE A 19 -5.29 -9.89 2.98
N ALA A 20 -4.94 -8.76 3.59
CA ALA A 20 -3.63 -8.54 4.17
C ALA A 20 -3.73 -7.82 5.51
N THR A 21 -2.65 -7.84 6.25
CA THR A 21 -2.46 -7.06 7.48
C THR A 21 -1.11 -6.37 7.39
N TYR A 22 -1.07 -5.10 7.77
CA TYR A 22 0.16 -4.36 7.92
C TYR A 22 0.44 -4.19 9.41
N ILE A 23 1.55 -4.73 9.89
CA ILE A 23 1.94 -4.79 11.29
C ILE A 23 3.47 -4.72 11.40
N ASP A 24 3.98 -3.88 12.30
CA ASP A 24 5.42 -3.74 12.57
C ASP A 24 6.27 -3.59 11.29
N ASP A 25 5.83 -2.72 10.39
CA ASP A 25 6.42 -2.49 9.07
C ASP A 25 6.48 -3.73 8.15
N GLN A 26 5.69 -4.73 8.44
CA GLN A 26 5.56 -5.92 7.62
C GLN A 26 4.18 -5.98 6.95
N LEU A 27 4.17 -6.28 5.66
CA LEU A 27 2.95 -6.58 4.91
C LEU A 27 2.76 -8.09 4.86
N VAL A 28 1.79 -8.58 5.62
CA VAL A 28 1.42 -9.99 5.67
C VAL A 28 0.20 -10.22 4.80
N VAL A 29 0.37 -10.86 3.66
CA VAL A 29 -0.73 -11.23 2.77
C VAL A 29 -1.25 -12.61 3.15
N VAL A 30 -2.47 -12.64 3.67
CA VAL A 30 -3.11 -13.84 4.23
C VAL A 30 -3.76 -14.68 3.13
N ALA A 31 -4.46 -14.04 2.19
CA ALA A 31 -5.17 -14.71 1.11
C ALA A 31 -5.23 -13.84 -0.15
N VAL A 32 -5.18 -14.48 -1.31
CA VAL A 32 -5.49 -13.87 -2.60
C VAL A 32 -6.35 -14.88 -3.38
N ASP A 33 -7.60 -14.52 -3.63
CA ASP A 33 -8.59 -15.42 -4.21
C ASP A 33 -9.18 -14.86 -5.52
N PRO A 34 -9.47 -15.70 -6.50
CA PRO A 34 -10.18 -15.25 -7.69
C PRO A 34 -11.65 -14.98 -7.36
N ILE A 35 -12.21 -13.96 -7.99
CA ILE A 35 -13.65 -13.71 -7.95
C ILE A 35 -14.31 -14.60 -9.01
N LYS A 36 -15.12 -15.58 -8.57
CA LYS A 36 -15.73 -16.60 -9.43
C LYS A 36 -17.22 -16.36 -9.62
N GLY A 37 -17.75 -16.82 -10.74
CA GLY A 37 -19.17 -16.83 -11.05
C GLY A 37 -19.60 -15.84 -12.14
N ALA A 38 -20.88 -15.85 -12.50
CA ALA A 38 -21.46 -14.90 -13.43
C ALA A 38 -21.55 -13.50 -12.78
N PHE A 39 -21.41 -12.44 -13.58
CA PHE A 39 -21.33 -11.05 -13.12
C PHE A 39 -22.41 -10.67 -12.09
N GLY A 40 -23.67 -10.99 -12.36
CA GLY A 40 -24.78 -10.63 -11.46
C GLY A 40 -24.74 -11.33 -10.10
N THR A 41 -24.15 -12.53 -10.04
CA THR A 41 -24.05 -13.33 -8.81
C THR A 41 -22.89 -12.88 -7.96
N TRP A 42 -21.70 -12.78 -8.55
CA TRP A 42 -20.52 -12.41 -7.77
C TRP A 42 -20.58 -10.96 -7.28
N LYS A 43 -21.22 -10.05 -8.02
CA LYS A 43 -21.38 -8.65 -7.60
C LYS A 43 -22.09 -8.55 -6.25
N LYS A 44 -23.22 -9.25 -6.07
CA LYS A 44 -23.97 -9.23 -4.80
C LYS A 44 -23.17 -9.84 -3.65
N THR A 45 -22.48 -10.94 -3.92
CA THR A 45 -21.65 -11.63 -2.93
C THR A 45 -20.46 -10.74 -2.51
N LEU A 46 -19.79 -10.13 -3.48
CA LEU A 46 -18.64 -9.26 -3.23
C LEU A 46 -19.07 -7.99 -2.47
N LEU A 47 -20.21 -7.39 -2.82
CA LEU A 47 -20.74 -6.22 -2.10
C LEU A 47 -20.99 -6.55 -0.63
N LYS A 48 -21.62 -7.70 -0.37
CA LYS A 48 -21.86 -8.17 1.01
C LYS A 48 -20.52 -8.37 1.76
N GLU A 49 -19.55 -8.97 1.10
CA GLU A 49 -18.23 -9.21 1.68
C GLU A 49 -17.49 -7.90 1.99
N ILE A 50 -17.48 -6.95 1.04
CA ILE A 50 -16.90 -5.61 1.22
C ILE A 50 -17.53 -4.92 2.43
N LYS A 51 -18.87 -4.93 2.51
CA LYS A 51 -19.58 -4.33 3.65
C LYS A 51 -19.18 -4.98 4.97
N THR A 52 -19.15 -6.30 5.03
CA THR A 52 -18.72 -7.02 6.24
C THR A 52 -17.29 -6.65 6.62
N LYS A 53 -16.38 -6.58 5.65
CA LYS A 53 -14.98 -6.19 5.90
C LYS A 53 -14.87 -4.74 6.36
N PHE A 54 -15.67 -3.84 5.79
CA PHE A 54 -15.74 -2.45 6.23
C PHE A 54 -16.21 -2.35 7.70
N ASP A 55 -17.29 -3.06 8.05
CA ASP A 55 -17.81 -3.12 9.42
C ASP A 55 -16.79 -3.74 10.40
N ASP A 56 -15.94 -4.68 9.94
CA ASP A 56 -14.84 -5.30 10.68
C ASP A 56 -13.58 -4.41 10.78
N GLY A 57 -13.62 -3.18 10.28
CA GLY A 57 -12.53 -2.21 10.36
C GLY A 57 -11.40 -2.43 9.37
N TYR A 58 -11.65 -3.07 8.24
CA TYR A 58 -10.67 -3.16 7.15
C TYR A 58 -10.59 -1.85 6.37
N SER A 59 -9.39 -1.47 5.97
CA SER A 59 -9.17 -0.50 4.90
C SER A 59 -9.51 -1.17 3.57
N ILE A 60 -10.49 -0.64 2.85
CA ILE A 60 -10.98 -1.22 1.61
C ILE A 60 -10.42 -0.46 0.42
N LEU A 61 -9.78 -1.16 -0.51
CA LEU A 61 -9.28 -0.61 -1.77
C LEU A 61 -9.90 -1.37 -2.95
N VAL A 62 -10.58 -0.66 -3.84
CA VAL A 62 -11.23 -1.27 -5.00
C VAL A 62 -10.68 -0.67 -6.29
N GLU A 63 -10.11 -1.53 -7.13
CA GLU A 63 -9.67 -1.17 -8.46
C GLU A 63 -10.76 -1.52 -9.47
N GLU A 64 -11.45 -0.50 -9.95
CA GLU A 64 -12.51 -0.61 -10.94
C GLU A 64 -12.59 0.63 -11.81
N ARG A 65 -13.10 0.48 -13.05
CA ARG A 65 -13.36 1.62 -13.95
C ARG A 65 -14.73 2.26 -13.71
N GLY A 66 -15.66 1.51 -13.13
CA GLY A 66 -16.99 1.97 -12.76
C GLY A 66 -17.04 2.59 -11.37
N ASP A 67 -18.21 2.68 -10.81
CA ASP A 67 -18.47 3.12 -9.44
C ASP A 67 -19.47 2.14 -8.76
N MET A 68 -19.07 0.87 -8.74
CA MET A 68 -19.94 -0.19 -8.23
C MET A 68 -19.86 -0.34 -6.70
N PHE A 69 -18.76 0.08 -6.09
CA PHE A 69 -18.42 -0.18 -4.69
C PHE A 69 -17.96 1.07 -3.93
N GLY A 70 -18.11 2.27 -4.52
CA GLY A 70 -17.58 3.53 -3.99
C GLY A 70 -18.09 3.94 -2.60
N GLU A 71 -19.24 3.42 -2.16
CA GLU A 71 -19.76 3.70 -0.82
C GLU A 71 -18.95 3.06 0.31
N TRP A 72 -18.21 1.98 0.03
CA TRP A 72 -17.61 1.12 1.05
C TRP A 72 -16.09 1.10 1.04
N GLY A 73 -15.48 1.76 0.07
CA GLY A 73 -14.03 1.72 -0.07
C GLY A 73 -13.45 2.82 -0.94
N GLN A 74 -12.15 3.01 -0.83
CA GLN A 74 -11.43 3.91 -1.70
C GLN A 74 -11.32 3.29 -3.08
N LYS A 75 -11.86 3.98 -4.09
CA LYS A 75 -11.67 3.63 -5.49
C LYS A 75 -10.31 4.11 -5.97
N LEU A 76 -9.62 3.26 -6.69
CA LEU A 76 -8.31 3.56 -7.22
C LEU A 76 -8.09 2.82 -8.54
N LEU A 77 -7.34 3.44 -9.44
CA LEU A 77 -6.76 2.80 -10.63
C LEU A 77 -5.24 2.80 -10.48
N LEU A 78 -4.62 1.63 -10.65
CA LEU A 78 -3.16 1.54 -10.58
C LEU A 78 -2.48 2.38 -11.66
N GLU A 79 -3.08 2.49 -12.84
CA GLU A 79 -2.56 3.30 -13.95
C GLU A 79 -2.78 4.81 -13.76
N ALA A 80 -3.68 5.21 -12.86
CA ALA A 80 -3.94 6.63 -12.63
C ALA A 80 -2.78 7.31 -11.90
N ALA A 81 -2.60 8.59 -12.20
CA ALA A 81 -1.64 9.41 -11.46
C ALA A 81 -2.10 9.63 -10.01
N ASN A 82 -1.18 9.47 -9.08
CA ASN A 82 -1.39 9.86 -7.69
C ASN A 82 -1.36 11.40 -7.61
N PRO A 83 -2.39 12.04 -7.06
CA PRO A 83 -2.46 13.50 -7.02
C PRO A 83 -1.37 14.14 -6.16
N THR A 84 -0.90 13.44 -5.14
CA THR A 84 0.13 13.94 -4.22
C THR A 84 1.54 13.76 -4.80
N GLU A 85 1.87 12.57 -5.27
CA GLU A 85 3.22 12.25 -5.74
C GLU A 85 3.45 12.57 -7.22
N ARG A 86 2.40 12.89 -7.98
CA ARG A 86 2.44 13.14 -9.43
C ARG A 86 3.06 11.98 -10.23
N ARG A 87 2.91 10.76 -9.73
CA ARG A 87 3.35 9.49 -10.33
C ARG A 87 2.16 8.56 -10.49
N ALA A 88 2.26 7.56 -11.36
CA ALA A 88 1.25 6.49 -11.41
C ALA A 88 1.21 5.74 -10.07
N ASN A 89 0.01 5.45 -9.56
CA ASN A 89 -0.18 4.64 -8.35
C ASN A 89 0.54 3.28 -8.45
N MET A 90 0.61 2.72 -9.65
CA MET A 90 1.34 1.49 -9.94
C MET A 90 2.83 1.62 -9.62
N SER A 91 3.46 2.74 -9.99
CA SER A 91 4.88 2.96 -9.70
C SER A 91 5.15 3.05 -8.21
N ILE A 92 4.29 3.72 -7.46
CA ILE A 92 4.37 3.81 -6.00
C ILE A 92 4.21 2.42 -5.38
N ALA A 93 3.20 1.67 -5.86
CA ALA A 93 2.94 0.32 -5.39
C ALA A 93 4.13 -0.64 -5.62
N PHE A 94 4.78 -0.56 -6.78
CA PHE A 94 5.96 -1.36 -7.10
C PHE A 94 7.16 -0.98 -6.24
N ASP A 95 7.46 0.31 -6.10
CA ASP A 95 8.58 0.78 -5.26
C ASP A 95 8.43 0.23 -3.84
N HIS A 96 7.23 0.34 -3.27
CA HIS A 96 6.96 -0.16 -1.93
C HIS A 96 6.99 -1.70 -1.86
N TYR A 97 6.39 -2.38 -2.85
CA TYR A 97 6.39 -3.83 -2.94
C TYR A 97 7.81 -4.41 -2.97
N PHE A 98 8.67 -3.89 -3.85
CA PHE A 98 10.04 -4.35 -3.96
C PHE A 98 10.89 -3.96 -2.74
N THR A 99 10.63 -2.80 -2.15
CA THR A 99 11.28 -2.41 -0.89
C THR A 99 10.95 -3.41 0.22
N LEU A 100 9.67 -3.71 0.44
CA LEU A 100 9.26 -4.70 1.44
C LEU A 100 9.83 -6.10 1.14
N SER A 101 9.85 -6.49 -0.13
CA SER A 101 10.40 -7.79 -0.55
C SER A 101 11.89 -7.91 -0.27
N ARG A 102 12.69 -6.90 -0.66
CA ARG A 102 14.15 -6.87 -0.42
C ARG A 102 14.51 -6.83 1.05
N MET A 103 13.68 -6.16 1.87
CA MET A 103 13.87 -6.09 3.32
C MET A 103 13.37 -7.32 4.07
N GLY A 104 12.79 -8.32 3.37
CA GLY A 104 12.16 -9.48 4.01
C GLY A 104 10.90 -9.14 4.82
N ARG A 105 10.27 -8.00 4.53
CA ARG A 105 9.07 -7.50 5.21
C ARG A 105 7.76 -7.79 4.46
N LEU A 106 7.86 -8.38 3.27
CA LEU A 106 6.71 -8.92 2.53
C LEU A 106 6.56 -10.40 2.88
N ILE A 107 5.53 -10.74 3.62
CA ILE A 107 5.25 -12.10 4.04
C ILE A 107 4.00 -12.59 3.29
N LEU A 108 4.15 -13.66 2.52
CA LEU A 108 3.05 -14.31 1.84
C LEU A 108 2.69 -15.60 2.55
N ASN A 109 1.40 -15.84 2.77
CA ASN A 109 0.92 -17.12 3.29
C ASN A 109 1.27 -18.25 2.32
N LYS A 110 1.46 -19.46 2.86
CA LYS A 110 1.84 -20.65 2.10
C LYS A 110 0.95 -20.86 0.88
N GLY A 111 1.58 -21.07 -0.28
CA GLY A 111 0.90 -21.28 -1.56
C GLY A 111 0.62 -19.99 -2.35
N LEU A 112 0.90 -18.82 -1.79
CA LEU A 112 0.81 -17.55 -2.51
C LEU A 112 2.11 -17.18 -3.24
N GLU A 113 3.22 -17.89 -2.99
CA GLU A 113 4.55 -17.63 -3.58
C GLU A 113 4.52 -17.66 -5.12
N ARG A 114 3.63 -18.46 -5.71
CA ARG A 114 3.40 -18.52 -7.17
C ARG A 114 2.89 -17.19 -7.76
N HIS A 115 2.38 -16.31 -6.94
CA HIS A 115 1.88 -14.99 -7.35
C HIS A 115 2.90 -13.87 -7.11
N LEU A 116 4.06 -14.19 -6.55
CA LEU A 116 5.14 -13.23 -6.37
C LEU A 116 5.45 -12.48 -7.67
N ILE A 117 5.62 -11.20 -7.53
CA ILE A 117 6.05 -10.33 -8.62
C ILE A 117 7.58 -10.25 -8.54
N GLN A 118 8.26 -10.77 -9.56
CA GLN A 118 9.71 -10.69 -9.66
C GLN A 118 10.09 -9.45 -10.46
N GLU A 119 11.23 -8.84 -10.13
CA GLU A 119 11.75 -7.68 -10.86
C GLU A 119 11.96 -7.98 -12.35
N SER A 120 12.30 -9.24 -12.69
CA SER A 120 12.45 -9.71 -14.08
C SER A 120 11.16 -9.67 -14.90
N HIS A 121 10.00 -9.54 -14.27
CA HIS A 121 8.70 -9.43 -14.94
C HIS A 121 8.30 -7.98 -15.26
N VAL A 122 9.15 -7.02 -14.91
CA VAL A 122 8.85 -5.60 -14.98
C VAL A 122 10.03 -4.86 -15.60
N ASN A 123 9.77 -4.07 -16.64
CA ASN A 123 10.77 -3.17 -17.17
C ASN A 123 10.82 -1.90 -16.30
N ILE A 124 11.98 -1.60 -15.75
CA ILE A 124 12.20 -0.40 -14.96
C ILE A 124 12.87 0.63 -15.84
N VAL A 125 12.20 1.76 -16.07
CA VAL A 125 12.70 2.86 -16.87
C VAL A 125 12.71 4.11 -15.99
N PRO A 126 13.79 4.89 -15.94
CA PRO A 126 13.76 6.16 -15.22
C PRO A 126 12.76 7.13 -15.88
N ASP A 127 11.96 7.83 -15.08
CA ASP A 127 11.17 8.96 -15.53
C ASP A 127 12.04 10.23 -15.71
N ASP A 128 11.44 11.32 -16.20
CA ASP A 128 12.14 12.61 -16.43
C ASP A 128 12.72 13.22 -15.14
N ASN A 129 12.31 12.75 -13.97
CA ASN A 129 12.80 13.17 -12.66
C ASN A 129 13.79 12.16 -12.04
N GLY A 130 14.22 11.15 -12.81
CA GLY A 130 15.11 10.09 -12.33
C GLY A 130 14.45 9.08 -11.39
N ARG A 131 13.12 9.06 -11.28
CA ARG A 131 12.38 8.09 -10.47
C ARG A 131 12.04 6.86 -11.32
N ASN A 132 11.87 5.71 -10.68
CA ASN A 132 11.47 4.51 -11.36
C ASN A 132 10.05 4.61 -11.93
N LYS A 133 9.93 4.40 -13.23
CA LYS A 133 8.67 4.12 -13.92
C LYS A 133 8.68 2.64 -14.28
N TYR A 134 7.59 1.96 -13.95
CA TYR A 134 7.44 0.54 -14.19
C TYR A 134 6.56 0.30 -15.41
N ASP A 135 7.10 -0.38 -16.40
CA ASP A 135 6.37 -0.84 -17.57
C ASP A 135 6.12 -2.34 -17.45
N ILE A 136 4.88 -2.74 -17.58
CA ILE A 136 4.43 -4.11 -17.39
C ILE A 136 3.81 -4.66 -18.66
N ASP A 137 4.07 -5.92 -18.93
CA ASP A 137 3.25 -6.66 -19.88
C ASP A 137 1.87 -6.95 -19.24
N HIS A 138 0.86 -6.21 -19.67
CA HIS A 138 -0.51 -6.33 -19.18
C HIS A 138 -1.08 -7.75 -19.32
N ASN A 139 -0.60 -8.56 -20.29
CA ASN A 139 -1.03 -9.93 -20.45
C ASN A 139 -0.55 -10.84 -19.32
N ASN A 140 0.58 -10.52 -18.71
CA ASN A 140 1.16 -11.25 -17.59
C ASN A 140 0.73 -10.71 -16.21
N PHE A 141 -0.02 -9.59 -16.18
CA PHE A 141 -0.41 -8.92 -14.96
C PHE A 141 -1.87 -9.22 -14.59
N ASN A 142 -2.08 -10.40 -14.05
CA ASN A 142 -3.41 -10.88 -13.63
C ASN A 142 -3.93 -10.20 -12.35
N GLY A 143 -5.19 -10.46 -12.00
CA GLY A 143 -5.83 -9.88 -10.82
C GLY A 143 -5.14 -10.21 -9.50
N PHE A 144 -4.47 -11.36 -9.39
CA PHE A 144 -3.71 -11.72 -8.18
C PHE A 144 -2.53 -10.76 -7.95
N LYS A 145 -1.73 -10.51 -8.99
CA LYS A 145 -0.60 -9.58 -8.92
C LYS A 145 -1.07 -8.15 -8.68
N ARG A 146 -2.19 -7.75 -9.31
CA ARG A 146 -2.80 -6.43 -9.08
C ARG A 146 -3.23 -6.27 -7.62
N CYS A 147 -3.84 -7.29 -7.03
CA CYS A 147 -4.20 -7.28 -5.61
C CYS A 147 -2.97 -7.16 -4.68
N LEU A 148 -1.85 -7.82 -4.99
CA LEU A 148 -0.61 -7.66 -4.22
C LEU A 148 -0.10 -6.22 -4.28
N LEU A 149 -0.15 -5.56 -5.45
CA LEU A 149 0.22 -4.16 -5.58
C LEU A 149 -0.75 -3.23 -4.83
N LEU A 150 -2.05 -3.51 -4.86
CA LEU A 150 -3.03 -2.74 -4.09
C LEU A 150 -2.78 -2.85 -2.58
N CYS A 151 -2.46 -4.04 -2.09
CA CYS A 151 -2.08 -4.24 -0.69
C CYS A 151 -0.81 -3.43 -0.35
N SER A 152 0.19 -3.45 -1.23
CA SER A 152 1.41 -2.69 -1.07
C SER A 152 1.17 -1.18 -1.09
N LEU A 153 0.34 -0.69 -2.01
CA LEU A 153 -0.04 0.71 -2.09
C LEU A 153 -0.82 1.16 -0.85
N SER A 154 -1.77 0.33 -0.37
CA SER A 154 -2.47 0.60 0.88
C SER A 154 -1.52 0.71 2.07
N ALA A 155 -0.49 -0.13 2.13
CA ALA A 155 0.54 -0.07 3.16
C ALA A 155 1.43 1.18 3.03
N SER A 156 1.80 1.61 1.81
CA SER A 156 2.63 2.82 1.60
C SER A 156 1.94 4.10 2.06
N HIS A 157 0.64 4.22 1.81
CA HIS A 157 -0.14 5.38 2.28
C HIS A 157 -0.17 5.51 3.80
N MET A 158 0.13 4.44 4.53
CA MET A 158 0.18 4.46 5.99
C MET A 158 1.49 5.05 6.51
N HIS A 159 2.60 4.77 5.85
CA HIS A 159 3.88 5.42 6.17
C HIS A 159 3.77 6.93 5.97
N GLN A 160 3.22 7.37 4.83
CA GLN A 160 3.06 8.79 4.55
C GLN A 160 2.18 9.50 5.59
N THR A 161 1.11 8.86 6.05
CA THR A 161 0.25 9.46 7.08
C THR A 161 0.98 9.59 8.42
N THR A 162 1.80 8.62 8.78
CA THR A 162 2.60 8.66 10.01
C THR A 162 3.68 9.73 9.93
N ASP A 163 4.38 9.83 8.80
CA ASP A 163 5.41 10.83 8.58
C ASP A 163 4.82 12.25 8.50
N GLN A 164 3.66 12.44 7.84
CA GLN A 164 2.94 13.70 7.85
C GLN A 164 2.46 14.09 9.25
N TYR A 165 1.94 13.15 10.03
CA TYR A 165 1.58 13.43 11.43
C TYR A 165 2.78 13.81 12.27
N LEU A 166 3.92 13.18 12.05
CA LEU A 166 5.17 13.54 12.73
C LEU A 166 5.66 14.91 12.26
N GLU A 167 5.65 15.19 10.95
CA GLU A 167 6.02 16.50 10.42
C GLU A 167 5.07 17.61 10.88
N GLU A 168 3.76 17.39 10.88
CA GLU A 168 2.78 18.34 11.42
C GLU A 168 2.93 18.50 12.93
N PHE A 169 3.18 17.43 13.67
CA PHE A 169 3.43 17.47 15.10
C PHE A 169 4.72 18.26 15.39
N PHE A 170 5.82 17.98 14.68
CA PHE A 170 7.08 18.71 14.85
C PHE A 170 7.04 20.12 14.30
N SER A 171 6.29 20.40 13.24
CA SER A 171 6.07 21.77 12.77
C SER A 171 5.20 22.59 13.73
N GLY A 172 4.21 21.96 14.34
CA GLY A 172 3.41 22.57 15.41
C GLY A 172 4.22 22.91 16.67
N ILE A 173 5.21 22.09 17.01
CA ILE A 173 6.15 22.35 18.11
C ILE A 173 7.10 23.52 17.79
N ASN A 174 7.43 23.73 16.52
CA ASN A 174 8.25 24.86 16.11
C ASN A 174 7.56 26.23 16.25
N VAL A 175 6.27 26.29 16.47
CA VAL A 175 5.52 27.54 16.76
C VAL A 175 5.62 27.96 18.24
N VAL A 176 6.08 27.06 19.14
CA VAL A 176 6.29 27.35 20.58
C VAL A 176 7.80 27.54 20.84
N HIS A 177 8.40 28.51 20.15
CA HIS A 177 9.88 28.64 20.10
C HIS A 177 10.51 29.33 21.32
N ASP A 178 9.77 29.66 22.38
CA ASP A 178 10.30 30.39 23.53
C ASP A 178 10.26 29.62 24.88
N ASP A 179 10.03 28.28 24.86
CA ASP A 179 10.10 27.51 26.10
C ASP A 179 11.46 26.80 26.23
N PRO A 180 12.32 27.23 27.19
CA PRO A 180 13.65 26.68 27.42
C PRO A 180 13.66 25.18 27.79
N ALA A 181 12.53 24.62 28.26
CA ALA A 181 12.41 23.19 28.56
C ALA A 181 12.43 22.30 27.28
N PHE A 182 11.89 22.78 26.17
CA PHE A 182 11.89 22.04 24.88
C PHE A 182 13.27 22.07 24.20
N SER A 183 14.05 23.10 24.36
CA SER A 183 15.42 23.17 23.81
C SER A 183 16.34 22.14 24.47
N THR A 184 16.09 21.80 25.72
CA THR A 184 16.87 20.81 26.48
C THR A 184 16.54 19.38 26.03
N LEU A 185 15.27 19.06 25.78
CA LEU A 185 14.84 17.74 25.26
C LEU A 185 15.41 17.46 23.87
N ARG A 186 15.41 18.45 22.97
CA ARG A 186 15.98 18.32 21.64
C ARG A 186 17.49 18.06 21.66
N ARG A 187 18.20 18.66 22.60
CA ARG A 187 19.63 18.45 22.80
C ARG A 187 19.94 17.03 23.27
N ILE A 188 19.15 16.48 24.19
CA ILE A 188 19.30 15.12 24.71
C ILE A 188 19.05 14.08 23.61
N THR A 189 18.07 14.29 22.73
CA THR A 189 17.76 13.37 21.64
C THR A 189 18.86 13.35 20.57
N ILE A 190 19.41 14.52 20.21
CA ILE A 190 20.51 14.65 19.24
C ILE A 190 21.81 14.06 19.76
N GLU A 191 22.11 14.20 21.06
CA GLU A 191 23.31 13.61 21.67
C GLU A 191 23.20 12.08 21.73
N ARG A 192 22.03 11.53 22.02
CA ARG A 192 21.78 10.08 22.03
C ARG A 192 21.92 9.44 20.66
N ASP A 193 21.46 10.09 19.59
CA ASP A 193 21.62 9.61 18.21
C ASP A 193 23.06 9.68 17.72
N ARG A 194 23.87 10.61 18.23
CA ARG A 194 25.32 10.66 17.92
C ARG A 194 26.12 9.55 18.58
N GLU A 195 25.77 9.12 19.77
CA GLU A 195 26.45 8.02 20.47
C GLU A 195 26.24 6.67 19.75
N TRP A 196 25.07 6.45 19.13
CA TRP A 196 24.79 5.25 18.36
C TRP A 196 25.51 5.19 17.00
N MET A 197 25.92 6.33 16.43
CA MET A 197 26.66 6.37 15.18
C MET A 197 28.20 6.21 15.35
N MET A 198 28.69 6.14 16.59
CA MET A 198 30.14 6.00 16.88
C MET A 198 30.50 4.64 17.51
N MET A 199 29.56 3.69 17.58
CA MET A 199 29.79 2.30 17.94
C MET A 199 29.63 1.38 16.72
#